data_d415853dd2b4b8946c2431246590f798
#
_entry.id   d415853dd2b4b8946c2431246590f798
#
_cell.length_a   1.000
_cell.length_b   1.000
_cell.length_c   1.000
_cell.angle_alpha   90.00
_cell.angle_beta   90.00
_cell.angle_gamma   90.00
#
_symmetry.space_group_name_H-M   'P 1'
#
loop_
_entity.id
_entity.type
_entity.pdbx_description
1 polymer ?
#
loop_
_entity_poly.entity_id
_entity_poly.type
_entity_poly.pdbx_seq_one_letter_code
_entity_poly.pdbx_strand_id
1 'polypeptide(L)'
;MAFFKKVACFTDIHFGLKGNSRVHNDDCEEFVKWFIAQAKAEGCETCIFLGDWHHHRSATNVSTMNYTVSNMERLGAAFEKVYVIMGNHDLYYRDKREINSMEYIRNIPNIHIVNEWLVEDDVAILPWVVGDEWKKIEKMKQKYVFGHFELPYFKMNAMVEMPDVGGIQTDHFAGCEKVFSGHFHKRQIMKNVTYMGNAFPHNYADAWDDDRGMMIIEYGQEPKYINWPXX
;
A
#
# COMPACT_ATOMS: atom_id res chain seq x y z
N MET A 1 -24.66 -2.72 -3.57
CA MET A 1 -23.86 -1.50 -3.78
C MET A 1 -22.38 -1.83 -3.76
N ALA A 2 -21.61 -1.25 -4.67
CA ALA A 2 -20.18 -1.54 -4.74
C ALA A 2 -19.45 -0.93 -3.54
N PHE A 3 -18.37 -1.58 -3.13
CA PHE A 3 -17.54 -1.12 -2.02
C PHE A 3 -16.96 0.28 -2.28
N PHE A 4 -16.65 0.56 -3.55
CA PHE A 4 -16.22 1.90 -3.96
C PHE A 4 -16.74 2.18 -5.37
N LYS A 5 -16.88 3.46 -5.69
CA LYS A 5 -17.14 3.87 -7.08
C LYS A 5 -15.81 4.17 -7.75
N LYS A 6 -14.95 4.90 -7.05
CA LYS A 6 -13.65 5.30 -7.54
C LYS A 6 -12.72 5.37 -6.35
N VAL A 7 -11.62 4.64 -6.40
CA VAL A 7 -10.69 4.57 -5.28
C VAL A 7 -9.32 5.07 -5.69
N ALA A 8 -8.68 5.84 -4.78
CA ALA A 8 -7.32 6.32 -4.99
C ALA A 8 -6.39 5.52 -4.10
N CYS A 9 -5.27 5.05 -4.66
CA CYS A 9 -4.34 4.18 -3.97
C CYS A 9 -2.90 4.70 -4.05
N PHE A 10 -2.16 4.52 -2.96
CA PHE A 10 -0.71 4.69 -2.96
C PHE A 10 -0.11 3.70 -1.97
N THR A 11 1.22 3.60 -1.96
CA THR A 11 1.86 2.56 -1.16
C THR A 11 3.33 2.88 -0.91
N ASP A 12 3.90 2.22 0.10
CA ASP A 12 5.34 2.17 0.31
C ASP A 12 5.97 3.56 0.35
N ILE A 13 5.42 4.41 1.18
CA ILE A 13 5.91 5.78 1.32
C ILE A 13 7.08 5.85 2.29
N HIS A 14 7.13 4.96 3.28
CA HIS A 14 8.27 4.77 4.19
C HIS A 14 8.68 6.04 4.93
N PHE A 15 7.73 6.67 5.64
CA PHE A 15 8.08 7.73 6.58
C PHE A 15 9.17 7.19 7.54
N GLY A 16 10.16 8.00 7.79
CA GLY A 16 11.25 7.63 8.69
C GLY A 16 12.48 7.05 8.02
N LEU A 17 12.43 6.89 6.71
CA LEU A 17 13.59 6.41 5.95
C LEU A 17 14.75 7.41 6.10
N LYS A 18 15.97 6.95 5.86
CA LYS A 18 17.17 7.77 5.93
C LYS A 18 17.40 8.33 7.32
N GLY A 19 17.26 7.46 8.33
CA GLY A 19 17.52 7.83 9.71
C GLY A 19 16.52 8.82 10.27
N ASN A 20 15.26 8.71 9.85
CA ASN A 20 14.20 9.63 10.26
C ASN A 20 14.49 11.06 9.81
N SER A 21 15.10 11.19 8.64
CA SER A 21 15.43 12.49 8.06
C SER A 21 14.19 13.35 7.88
N ARG A 22 14.27 14.58 8.34
CA ARG A 22 13.15 15.50 8.14
C ARG A 22 13.01 15.91 6.68
N VAL A 23 14.11 15.92 5.92
CA VAL A 23 14.02 16.19 4.48
C VAL A 23 13.20 15.08 3.81
N HIS A 24 13.49 13.83 4.14
CA HIS A 24 12.72 12.73 3.58
C HIS A 24 11.25 12.80 4.03
N ASN A 25 11.02 13.05 5.31
CA ASN A 25 9.65 13.12 5.80
C ASN A 25 8.88 14.29 5.19
N ASP A 26 9.56 15.41 4.92
CA ASP A 26 8.94 16.52 4.21
C ASP A 26 8.54 16.09 2.79
N ASP A 27 9.38 15.32 2.13
CA ASP A 27 9.06 14.83 0.78
C ASP A 27 7.85 13.90 0.83
N CYS A 28 7.79 13.04 1.85
CA CYS A 28 6.62 12.17 2.03
C CYS A 28 5.35 13.01 2.22
N GLU A 29 5.45 14.07 3.03
CA GLU A 29 4.30 14.93 3.28
C GLU A 29 3.86 15.64 2.00
N GLU A 30 4.81 16.12 1.20
CA GLU A 30 4.46 16.74 -0.08
C GLU A 30 3.78 15.74 -1.00
N PHE A 31 4.22 14.47 -0.96
CA PHE A 31 3.54 13.44 -1.73
C PHE A 31 2.09 13.28 -1.27
N VAL A 32 1.85 13.21 0.03
CA VAL A 32 0.49 13.03 0.53
C VAL A 32 -0.41 14.19 0.08
N LYS A 33 0.11 15.40 0.16
CA LYS A 33 -0.67 16.57 -0.28
C LYS A 33 -0.99 16.50 -1.77
N TRP A 34 -0.01 16.13 -2.57
CA TRP A 34 -0.19 15.97 -4.01
C TRP A 34 -1.20 14.87 -4.32
N PHE A 35 -1.05 13.73 -3.63
CA PHE A 35 -1.98 12.60 -3.81
C PHE A 35 -3.41 13.03 -3.54
N ILE A 36 -3.63 13.74 -2.46
CA ILE A 36 -4.98 14.19 -2.10
C ILE A 36 -5.53 15.10 -3.18
N ALA A 37 -4.73 16.04 -3.68
CA ALA A 37 -5.19 16.96 -4.71
C ALA A 37 -5.57 16.21 -5.99
N GLN A 38 -4.77 15.24 -6.41
CA GLN A 38 -5.07 14.46 -7.59
C GLN A 38 -6.33 13.62 -7.41
N ALA A 39 -6.46 12.99 -6.24
CA ALA A 39 -7.61 12.15 -5.96
C ALA A 39 -8.91 12.96 -5.94
N LYS A 40 -8.86 14.16 -5.36
CA LYS A 40 -10.05 15.02 -5.34
C LYS A 40 -10.43 15.48 -6.74
N ALA A 41 -9.44 15.81 -7.56
CA ALA A 41 -9.72 16.20 -8.95
C ALA A 41 -10.39 15.07 -9.71
N GLU A 42 -10.11 13.82 -9.35
CA GLU A 42 -10.70 12.65 -9.98
C GLU A 42 -12.04 12.24 -9.36
N GLY A 43 -12.41 12.85 -8.25
CA GLY A 43 -13.68 12.54 -7.59
C GLY A 43 -13.65 11.31 -6.70
N CYS A 44 -12.48 10.92 -6.20
CA CYS A 44 -12.37 9.74 -5.35
C CYS A 44 -12.84 10.05 -3.93
N GLU A 45 -13.73 9.22 -3.40
CA GLU A 45 -14.19 9.34 -2.01
C GLU A 45 -13.54 8.32 -1.10
N THR A 46 -12.87 7.33 -1.67
CA THR A 46 -12.24 6.24 -0.94
C THR A 46 -10.76 6.21 -1.26
N CYS A 47 -9.95 5.94 -0.24
CA CYS A 47 -8.52 5.81 -0.38
C CYS A 47 -8.09 4.47 0.21
N ILE A 48 -7.19 3.77 -0.46
CA ILE A 48 -6.57 2.58 0.09
C ILE A 48 -5.06 2.75 0.03
N PHE A 49 -4.41 2.68 1.19
CA PHE A 49 -2.96 2.70 1.29
C PHE A 49 -2.49 1.25 1.42
N LEU A 50 -1.63 0.82 0.52
CA LEU A 50 -1.29 -0.60 0.38
C LEU A 50 -0.10 -1.06 1.21
N GLY A 51 0.21 -0.35 2.29
CA GLY A 51 1.17 -0.84 3.27
C GLY A 51 2.54 -0.19 3.23
N ASP A 52 3.26 -0.32 4.34
CA ASP A 52 4.58 0.23 4.56
C ASP A 52 4.55 1.76 4.63
N TRP A 53 3.76 2.25 5.56
CA TRP A 53 3.73 3.67 5.89
C TRP A 53 5.02 4.08 6.60
N HIS A 54 5.44 3.28 7.60
CA HIS A 54 6.68 3.53 8.32
C HIS A 54 7.80 2.66 7.78
N HIS A 55 9.02 3.15 7.90
CA HIS A 55 10.19 2.37 7.49
C HIS A 55 10.72 1.48 8.61
N HIS A 56 10.73 1.97 9.84
CA HIS A 56 11.30 1.24 10.97
C HIS A 56 10.24 0.44 11.72
N ARG A 57 10.56 -0.82 12.00
CA ARG A 57 9.62 -1.74 12.63
C ARG A 57 9.55 -1.61 14.14
N SER A 58 10.72 -1.50 14.79
CA SER A 58 10.79 -1.73 16.23
C SER A 58 10.68 -0.46 17.08
N ALA A 59 10.84 0.68 16.47
CA ALA A 59 10.77 1.94 17.21
C ALA A 59 10.31 3.06 16.30
N THR A 60 9.53 3.97 16.84
CA THR A 60 9.05 5.11 16.07
C THR A 60 9.65 6.39 16.66
N ASN A 61 10.31 7.13 15.81
CA ASN A 61 10.89 8.41 16.15
C ASN A 61 9.77 9.42 16.40
N VAL A 62 9.91 10.27 17.43
CA VAL A 62 8.86 11.22 17.80
C VAL A 62 8.52 12.18 16.67
N SER A 63 9.54 12.71 15.98
CA SER A 63 9.29 13.59 14.85
C SER A 63 8.50 12.88 13.75
N THR A 64 8.90 11.65 13.42
CA THR A 64 8.20 10.87 12.41
C THR A 64 6.76 10.59 12.84
N MET A 65 6.51 10.32 14.11
CA MET A 65 5.14 10.15 14.62
C MET A 65 4.29 11.38 14.35
N ASN A 66 4.87 12.56 14.55
CA ASN A 66 4.10 13.78 14.32
C ASN A 66 3.75 13.94 12.84
N TYR A 67 4.68 13.62 11.95
CA TYR A 67 4.37 13.62 10.52
C TYR A 67 3.23 12.63 10.22
N THR A 68 3.28 11.45 10.84
CA THR A 68 2.24 10.44 10.60
C THR A 68 0.87 10.95 11.04
N VAL A 69 0.78 11.51 12.24
CA VAL A 69 -0.51 11.99 12.74
C VAL A 69 -1.06 13.09 11.82
N SER A 70 -0.21 14.07 11.47
CA SER A 70 -0.66 15.16 10.60
C SER A 70 -1.16 14.66 9.26
N ASN A 71 -0.45 13.72 8.67
CA ASN A 71 -0.80 13.28 7.33
C ASN A 71 -1.96 12.30 7.32
N MET A 72 -2.10 11.52 8.38
CA MET A 72 -3.30 10.71 8.51
C MET A 72 -4.53 11.58 8.73
N GLU A 73 -4.39 12.65 9.49
CA GLU A 73 -5.50 13.58 9.65
C GLU A 73 -5.88 14.24 8.33
N ARG A 74 -4.87 14.57 7.50
CA ARG A 74 -5.14 15.09 6.16
C ARG A 74 -5.94 14.12 5.32
N LEU A 75 -5.51 12.85 5.33
CA LEU A 75 -6.21 11.83 4.55
C LEU A 75 -7.63 11.64 5.06
N GLY A 76 -7.80 11.56 6.36
CA GLY A 76 -9.14 11.37 6.93
C GLY A 76 -10.08 12.52 6.62
N ALA A 77 -9.53 13.74 6.54
CA ALA A 77 -10.35 14.91 6.20
C ALA A 77 -10.69 14.95 4.71
N ALA A 78 -9.85 14.32 3.87
CA ALA A 78 -10.02 14.39 2.42
C ALA A 78 -10.94 13.32 1.85
N PHE A 79 -11.05 12.18 2.52
CA PHE A 79 -11.80 11.04 2.02
C PHE A 79 -12.86 10.60 3.01
N GLU A 80 -13.94 10.02 2.51
CA GLU A 80 -14.95 9.45 3.39
C GLU A 80 -14.45 8.22 4.11
N LYS A 81 -13.60 7.44 3.43
CA LYS A 81 -12.99 6.25 4.04
C LYS A 81 -11.57 6.09 3.56
N VAL A 82 -10.68 5.82 4.49
CA VAL A 82 -9.27 5.57 4.20
C VAL A 82 -8.94 4.22 4.84
N TYR A 83 -8.53 3.26 4.02
CA TYR A 83 -8.11 1.96 4.50
C TYR A 83 -6.59 1.91 4.48
N VAL A 84 -6.00 1.59 5.62
CA VAL A 84 -4.54 1.58 5.76
C VAL A 84 -4.10 0.15 6.00
N ILE A 85 -3.56 -0.47 4.97
CA ILE A 85 -3.09 -1.85 5.05
C ILE A 85 -1.77 -1.90 5.82
N MET A 86 -1.65 -2.86 6.75
CA MET A 86 -0.39 -3.06 7.45
C MET A 86 0.55 -3.87 6.56
N GLY A 87 1.62 -3.21 6.09
CA GLY A 87 2.69 -3.87 5.36
C GLY A 87 3.70 -4.46 6.33
N ASN A 88 4.71 -5.14 5.79
CA ASN A 88 5.67 -5.80 6.66
C ASN A 88 6.48 -4.82 7.50
N HIS A 89 6.75 -3.63 6.99
CA HIS A 89 7.48 -2.61 7.78
C HIS A 89 6.62 -1.98 8.87
N ASP A 90 5.31 -2.15 8.81
CA ASP A 90 4.43 -1.60 9.84
C ASP A 90 4.24 -2.54 11.01
N LEU A 91 4.80 -3.75 10.92
CA LEU A 91 4.64 -4.77 11.95
C LEU A 91 5.93 -4.98 12.73
N TYR A 92 5.78 -5.13 14.05
CA TYR A 92 6.93 -5.36 14.91
C TYR A 92 7.55 -6.73 14.61
N TYR A 93 6.72 -7.77 14.52
CA TYR A 93 7.17 -9.13 14.20
C TYR A 93 7.03 -9.39 12.71
N ARG A 94 7.90 -10.23 12.17
CA ARG A 94 7.80 -10.62 10.77
C ARG A 94 6.67 -11.62 10.51
N ASP A 95 6.33 -12.40 11.51
CA ASP A 95 5.39 -13.52 11.34
C ASP A 95 4.11 -13.42 12.16
N LYS A 96 3.86 -12.27 12.75
CA LYS A 96 2.64 -12.03 13.53
C LYS A 96 2.18 -10.60 13.35
N ARG A 97 0.88 -10.38 13.57
CA ARG A 97 0.33 -9.01 13.49
C ARG A 97 -0.03 -8.42 14.84
N GLU A 98 0.50 -8.98 15.93
CA GLU A 98 0.13 -8.54 17.29
C GLU A 98 0.47 -7.09 17.59
N ILE A 99 1.59 -6.62 17.09
CA ILE A 99 2.04 -5.26 17.36
C ILE A 99 2.36 -4.56 16.04
N ASN A 100 1.79 -3.38 15.86
CA ASN A 100 2.07 -2.59 14.66
C ASN A 100 2.35 -1.14 15.02
N SER A 101 3.05 -0.45 14.12
CA SER A 101 3.48 0.92 14.37
C SER A 101 2.39 1.94 14.10
N MET A 102 1.24 1.49 13.62
CA MET A 102 0.16 2.41 13.24
C MET A 102 -0.96 2.48 14.27
N GLU A 103 -0.86 1.73 15.35
CA GLU A 103 -1.95 1.61 16.30
C GLU A 103 -2.39 2.95 16.88
N TYR A 104 -1.44 3.87 17.06
CA TYR A 104 -1.73 5.14 17.70
C TYR A 104 -2.59 6.10 16.86
N ILE A 105 -2.80 5.79 15.59
CA ILE A 105 -3.62 6.65 14.74
C ILE A 105 -5.01 6.07 14.46
N ARG A 106 -5.34 4.96 15.07
CA ARG A 106 -6.58 4.27 14.68
C ARG A 106 -7.87 5.00 15.04
N ASN A 107 -7.79 6.00 15.92
CA ASN A 107 -8.99 6.76 16.28
C ASN A 107 -9.15 8.05 15.49
N ILE A 108 -8.29 8.31 14.53
CA ILE A 108 -8.47 9.46 13.65
C ILE A 108 -9.70 9.22 12.79
N PRO A 109 -10.62 10.20 12.70
CA PRO A 109 -11.86 9.98 11.94
C PRO A 109 -11.58 9.55 10.50
N ASN A 110 -12.38 8.61 10.03
CA ASN A 110 -12.35 8.04 8.67
C ASN A 110 -11.14 7.17 8.36
N ILE A 111 -10.25 6.95 9.33
CA ILE A 111 -9.08 6.08 9.15
C ILE A 111 -9.42 4.68 9.67
N HIS A 112 -9.25 3.67 8.82
CA HIS A 112 -9.50 2.28 9.16
C HIS A 112 -8.21 1.49 8.99
N ILE A 113 -7.62 1.06 10.11
CA ILE A 113 -6.40 0.26 10.08
C ILE A 113 -6.79 -1.16 9.70
N VAL A 114 -6.20 -1.69 8.65
CA VAL A 114 -6.48 -3.06 8.18
C VAL A 114 -5.39 -3.97 8.70
N ASN A 115 -5.64 -4.54 9.88
CA ASN A 115 -4.71 -5.48 10.51
C ASN A 115 -5.25 -6.90 10.52
N GLU A 116 -6.43 -7.10 9.93
CA GLU A 116 -7.03 -8.42 9.72
C GLU A 116 -7.69 -8.38 8.35
N TRP A 117 -7.94 -9.55 7.78
CA TRP A 117 -8.60 -9.63 6.48
C TRP A 117 -9.95 -8.92 6.54
N LEU A 118 -10.17 -8.00 5.61
CA LEU A 118 -11.43 -7.32 5.45
C LEU A 118 -12.01 -7.75 4.11
N VAL A 119 -13.12 -8.49 4.16
CA VAL A 119 -13.75 -8.98 2.94
C VAL A 119 -15.19 -8.47 2.97
N GLU A 120 -15.53 -7.66 1.99
CA GLU A 120 -16.86 -7.07 1.94
C GLU A 120 -17.29 -6.96 0.48
N ASP A 121 -18.48 -7.50 0.20
CA ASP A 121 -18.97 -7.55 -1.18
C ASP A 121 -17.94 -8.27 -2.05
N ASP A 122 -17.51 -7.65 -3.13
CA ASP A 122 -16.58 -8.25 -4.07
C ASP A 122 -15.17 -7.67 -3.94
N VAL A 123 -14.86 -7.10 -2.76
CA VAL A 123 -13.55 -6.52 -2.49
C VAL A 123 -12.95 -7.17 -1.25
N ALA A 124 -11.67 -7.51 -1.31
CA ALA A 124 -10.91 -7.98 -0.17
C ALA A 124 -9.71 -7.08 0.03
N ILE A 125 -9.48 -6.68 1.27
CA ILE A 125 -8.34 -5.85 1.64
C ILE A 125 -7.58 -6.62 2.71
N LEU A 126 -6.33 -6.99 2.42
CA LEU A 126 -5.54 -7.89 3.25
C LEU A 126 -4.28 -7.23 3.78
N PRO A 127 -3.98 -7.39 5.07
CA PRO A 127 -2.68 -6.95 5.59
C PRO A 127 -1.60 -7.96 5.19
N TRP A 128 -0.35 -7.65 5.53
CA TRP A 128 0.76 -8.57 5.33
C TRP A 128 0.35 -9.97 5.79
N VAL A 129 0.52 -10.95 4.93
CA VAL A 129 0.08 -12.31 5.20
C VAL A 129 1.10 -12.99 6.11
N VAL A 130 0.62 -13.59 7.19
CA VAL A 130 1.50 -14.24 8.16
C VAL A 130 1.16 -15.72 8.27
N GLY A 131 2.18 -16.52 8.64
CA GLY A 131 2.00 -17.95 8.83
C GLY A 131 1.52 -18.61 7.55
N ASP A 132 0.53 -19.46 7.67
CA ASP A 132 0.00 -20.16 6.50
C ASP A 132 -1.36 -19.63 6.07
N GLU A 133 -1.66 -18.37 6.39
CA GLU A 133 -2.87 -17.72 5.90
C GLU A 133 -3.00 -17.77 4.38
N TRP A 134 -1.85 -17.81 3.69
CA TRP A 134 -1.86 -17.82 2.23
C TRP A 134 -2.66 -18.99 1.67
N LYS A 135 -2.82 -20.06 2.44
CA LYS A 135 -3.59 -21.21 2.00
C LYS A 135 -5.07 -20.89 1.80
N LYS A 136 -5.58 -19.87 2.49
CA LYS A 136 -6.97 -19.46 2.35
C LYS A 136 -7.22 -18.63 1.10
N ILE A 137 -6.16 -18.05 0.52
CA ILE A 137 -6.29 -17.18 -0.64
C ILE A 137 -6.87 -17.96 -1.83
N GLU A 138 -6.54 -19.23 -1.96
CA GLU A 138 -7.02 -20.05 -3.08
C GLU A 138 -8.54 -20.08 -3.18
N LYS A 139 -9.22 -19.88 -2.06
CA LYS A 139 -10.68 -19.96 -2.02
C LYS A 139 -11.36 -18.63 -2.32
N MET A 140 -10.57 -17.55 -2.46
CA MET A 140 -11.15 -16.24 -2.68
C MET A 140 -11.68 -16.08 -4.11
N LYS A 141 -12.79 -15.35 -4.21
CA LYS A 141 -13.45 -15.13 -5.50
C LYS A 141 -13.75 -13.64 -5.74
N GLN A 142 -13.17 -12.77 -4.96
CA GLN A 142 -13.49 -11.35 -5.05
C GLN A 142 -13.03 -10.74 -6.38
N LYS A 143 -13.76 -9.76 -6.87
CA LYS A 143 -13.39 -9.04 -8.07
C LYS A 143 -12.06 -8.30 -7.87
N TYR A 144 -11.92 -7.65 -6.71
CA TYR A 144 -10.72 -6.87 -6.39
C TYR A 144 -10.09 -7.35 -5.10
N VAL A 145 -8.77 -7.50 -5.11
CA VAL A 145 -7.99 -7.77 -3.91
C VAL A 145 -6.91 -6.72 -3.78
N PHE A 146 -6.81 -6.10 -2.62
CA PHE A 146 -5.75 -5.13 -2.32
C PHE A 146 -4.91 -5.69 -1.18
N GLY A 147 -3.60 -5.62 -1.30
CA GLY A 147 -2.76 -6.16 -0.26
C GLY A 147 -1.30 -5.74 -0.36
N HIS A 148 -0.46 -6.46 0.36
CA HIS A 148 0.96 -6.16 0.47
C HIS A 148 1.68 -7.51 0.50
N PHE A 149 1.91 -8.06 -0.70
CA PHE A 149 2.32 -9.46 -0.85
C PHE A 149 3.75 -9.59 -1.34
N GLU A 150 4.42 -10.66 -0.92
CA GLU A 150 5.77 -10.95 -1.40
C GLU A 150 5.69 -12.19 -2.28
N LEU A 151 5.42 -11.97 -3.57
CA LEU A 151 5.20 -13.07 -4.51
C LEU A 151 6.46 -13.37 -5.30
N PRO A 152 6.72 -14.66 -5.58
CA PRO A 152 7.93 -15.03 -6.33
C PRO A 152 7.84 -14.57 -7.78
N TYR A 153 9.00 -14.40 -8.37
CA TYR A 153 9.22 -14.10 -9.79
C TYR A 153 8.97 -12.67 -10.19
N PHE A 154 8.39 -11.84 -9.32
CA PHE A 154 8.33 -10.42 -9.53
C PHE A 154 9.69 -9.79 -9.20
N LYS A 155 9.97 -8.64 -9.79
CA LYS A 155 11.24 -7.97 -9.57
C LYS A 155 11.24 -7.22 -8.25
N MET A 156 12.27 -7.49 -7.44
CA MET A 156 12.48 -6.74 -6.20
C MET A 156 13.04 -5.37 -6.50
N ASN A 157 13.86 -5.31 -7.56
CA ASN A 157 14.37 -4.07 -8.14
C ASN A 157 14.74 -4.38 -9.58
N ALA A 158 15.40 -3.45 -10.27
CA ALA A 158 15.71 -3.62 -11.68
C ALA A 158 16.55 -4.88 -11.96
N MET A 159 17.31 -5.33 -10.97
CA MET A 159 18.31 -6.39 -11.16
C MET A 159 17.95 -7.72 -10.52
N VAL A 160 17.05 -7.74 -9.54
CA VAL A 160 16.83 -8.93 -8.71
C VAL A 160 15.37 -9.36 -8.72
N GLU A 161 15.16 -10.63 -9.01
CA GLU A 161 13.84 -11.25 -9.02
C GLU A 161 13.62 -12.01 -7.72
N MET A 162 12.41 -11.91 -7.16
CA MET A 162 12.10 -12.62 -5.92
C MET A 162 12.09 -14.12 -6.15
N PRO A 163 12.88 -14.90 -5.41
CA PRO A 163 12.84 -16.37 -5.59
C PRO A 163 11.61 -16.98 -4.96
N ASP A 164 11.27 -18.17 -5.41
CA ASP A 164 10.17 -18.95 -4.84
C ASP A 164 10.66 -19.58 -3.54
N VAL A 165 10.05 -19.22 -2.42
CA VAL A 165 10.42 -19.77 -1.12
C VAL A 165 9.37 -20.72 -0.56
N GLY A 166 8.42 -21.14 -1.39
CA GLY A 166 7.48 -22.16 -1.01
C GLY A 166 6.21 -21.69 -0.33
N GLY A 167 5.98 -20.37 -0.32
CA GLY A 167 4.78 -19.82 0.29
C GLY A 167 3.76 -19.36 -0.73
N ILE A 168 3.28 -18.16 -0.53
CA ILE A 168 2.26 -17.57 -1.39
C ILE A 168 2.75 -17.46 -2.85
N GLN A 169 1.85 -17.69 -3.79
CA GLN A 169 2.14 -17.69 -5.22
C GLN A 169 1.07 -16.90 -5.96
N THR A 170 1.42 -16.39 -7.12
CA THR A 170 0.46 -15.68 -7.97
C THR A 170 -0.75 -16.55 -8.28
N ASP A 171 -0.53 -17.83 -8.55
CA ASP A 171 -1.63 -18.72 -8.91
C ASP A 171 -2.65 -18.90 -7.79
N HIS A 172 -2.30 -18.60 -6.55
CA HIS A 172 -3.27 -18.68 -5.46
C HIS A 172 -4.40 -17.68 -5.65
N PHE A 173 -4.16 -16.61 -6.40
CA PHE A 173 -5.18 -15.59 -6.66
C PHE A 173 -6.02 -15.86 -7.90
N ALA A 174 -5.92 -17.05 -8.49
CA ALA A 174 -6.58 -17.31 -9.77
C ALA A 174 -8.09 -17.12 -9.73
N GLY A 175 -8.71 -17.26 -8.57
CA GLY A 175 -10.16 -17.08 -8.45
C GLY A 175 -10.60 -15.62 -8.42
N CYS A 176 -9.66 -14.69 -8.32
CA CYS A 176 -9.96 -13.26 -8.22
C CYS A 176 -9.74 -12.59 -9.56
N GLU A 177 -10.40 -11.46 -9.80
CA GLU A 177 -10.30 -10.82 -11.09
C GLU A 177 -9.06 -9.95 -11.20
N LYS A 178 -8.84 -9.05 -10.23
CA LYS A 178 -7.67 -8.17 -10.24
C LYS A 178 -7.11 -8.04 -8.84
N VAL A 179 -5.79 -8.16 -8.73
CA VAL A 179 -5.08 -8.08 -7.45
C VAL A 179 -4.07 -6.95 -7.54
N PHE A 180 -4.11 -6.05 -6.57
CA PHE A 180 -3.20 -4.89 -6.51
C PHE A 180 -2.40 -4.97 -5.22
N SER A 181 -1.10 -4.76 -5.32
CA SER A 181 -0.21 -4.97 -4.18
C SER A 181 0.82 -3.87 -4.05
N GLY A 182 1.18 -3.57 -2.80
CA GLY A 182 2.41 -2.87 -2.46
C GLY A 182 3.50 -3.89 -2.17
N HIS A 183 4.58 -3.47 -1.62
CA HIS A 183 5.76 -4.22 -1.20
C HIS A 183 6.94 -4.08 -2.16
N PHE A 184 6.83 -4.58 -3.39
CA PHE A 184 7.91 -4.37 -4.37
C PHE A 184 7.72 -2.98 -4.96
N HIS A 185 8.81 -2.22 -5.03
CA HIS A 185 8.72 -0.80 -5.36
C HIS A 185 8.62 -0.52 -6.85
N LYS A 186 8.89 -1.53 -7.68
CA LYS A 186 8.81 -1.37 -9.13
C LYS A 186 7.42 -1.72 -9.63
N ARG A 187 6.82 -0.82 -10.42
CA ARG A 187 5.50 -1.11 -11.02
C ARG A 187 5.66 -2.23 -12.03
N GLN A 188 4.85 -3.26 -11.93
CA GLN A 188 4.94 -4.43 -12.79
C GLN A 188 3.67 -5.25 -12.69
N ILE A 189 3.42 -6.07 -13.67
CA ILE A 189 2.23 -6.92 -13.69
C ILE A 189 2.60 -8.31 -14.18
N MET A 190 1.97 -9.33 -13.60
CA MET A 190 2.09 -10.70 -14.04
C MET A 190 0.74 -11.37 -13.78
N LYS A 191 0.14 -11.92 -14.85
CA LYS A 191 -1.20 -12.49 -14.78
C LYS A 191 -2.16 -11.45 -14.24
N ASN A 192 -2.94 -11.76 -13.19
CA ASN A 192 -3.91 -10.81 -12.65
C ASN A 192 -3.37 -9.98 -11.47
N VAL A 193 -2.07 -10.05 -11.19
CA VAL A 193 -1.47 -9.32 -10.07
C VAL A 193 -0.64 -8.15 -10.56
N THR A 194 -0.94 -6.97 -10.02
CA THR A 194 -0.21 -5.73 -10.32
C THR A 194 0.41 -5.19 -9.06
N TYR A 195 1.73 -4.92 -9.11
CA TYR A 195 2.40 -4.10 -8.11
C TYR A 195 2.39 -2.68 -8.63
N MET A 196 1.79 -1.79 -7.86
CA MET A 196 1.57 -0.44 -8.40
C MET A 196 2.80 0.47 -8.36
N GLY A 197 3.85 0.05 -7.66
CA GLY A 197 5.04 0.87 -7.52
C GLY A 197 4.93 1.81 -6.32
N ASN A 198 6.09 2.14 -5.75
CA ASN A 198 6.07 2.97 -4.54
C ASN A 198 5.76 4.42 -4.88
N ALA A 199 5.68 5.26 -3.82
CA ALA A 199 5.22 6.64 -3.96
C ALA A 199 6.17 7.48 -4.81
N PHE A 200 7.45 7.41 -4.52
CA PHE A 200 8.47 8.17 -5.25
C PHE A 200 9.82 7.49 -5.03
N PRO A 201 10.85 7.82 -5.83
CA PRO A 201 12.14 7.15 -5.67
C PRO A 201 12.74 7.38 -4.30
N HIS A 202 13.19 6.31 -3.64
CA HIS A 202 13.74 6.38 -2.29
C HIS A 202 15.26 6.31 -2.26
N ASN A 203 15.88 5.76 -3.31
CA ASN A 203 17.33 5.59 -3.34
C ASN A 203 17.79 5.45 -4.78
N TYR A 204 19.10 5.23 -4.95
CA TYR A 204 19.66 5.12 -6.28
C TYR A 204 19.14 3.93 -7.08
N ALA A 205 18.73 2.86 -6.39
CA ALA A 205 18.18 1.71 -7.09
C ALA A 205 16.86 2.06 -7.78
N ASP A 206 16.18 3.09 -7.33
CA ASP A 206 14.93 3.54 -7.92
C ASP A 206 15.13 4.54 -9.05
N ALA A 207 16.35 5.03 -9.25
CA ALA A 207 16.62 6.04 -10.25
C ALA A 207 16.32 5.51 -11.65
N TRP A 208 15.95 6.41 -12.55
CA TRP A 208 15.65 6.10 -13.95
C TRP A 208 14.38 5.29 -14.17
N ASP A 209 13.58 5.11 -13.13
CA ASP A 209 12.27 4.47 -13.25
C ASP A 209 11.26 5.44 -12.68
N ASP A 210 10.52 6.11 -13.55
CA ASP A 210 9.57 7.15 -13.17
C ASP A 210 8.15 6.61 -12.97
N ASP A 211 7.95 5.31 -13.11
CA ASP A 211 6.63 4.71 -12.91
C ASP A 211 6.39 4.52 -11.41
N ARG A 212 6.20 5.66 -10.72
CA ARG A 212 5.96 5.71 -9.28
C ARG A 212 4.95 6.81 -9.05
N GLY A 213 4.12 6.64 -8.04
CA GLY A 213 3.10 7.64 -7.75
C GLY A 213 1.85 7.03 -7.19
N MET A 214 0.74 7.23 -7.86
CA MET A 214 -0.56 6.79 -7.36
C MET A 214 -1.36 6.09 -8.44
N MET A 215 -2.43 5.44 -8.02
CA MET A 215 -3.28 4.68 -8.91
C MET A 215 -4.73 5.01 -8.59
N ILE A 216 -5.54 5.15 -9.63
CA ILE A 216 -6.97 5.38 -9.47
C ILE A 216 -7.70 4.26 -10.18
N ILE A 217 -8.68 3.67 -9.52
CA ILE A 217 -9.51 2.65 -10.12
C ILE A 217 -10.97 3.08 -10.03
N GLU A 218 -11.59 3.24 -11.19
CA GLU A 218 -13.02 3.38 -11.26
C GLU A 218 -13.59 1.97 -11.35
N TYR A 219 -14.62 1.68 -10.57
CA TYR A 219 -15.13 0.31 -10.48
C TYR A 219 -15.42 -0.23 -11.88
N GLY A 220 -14.86 -1.39 -12.17
CA GLY A 220 -15.06 -2.06 -13.45
C GLY A 220 -14.13 -1.62 -14.56
N GLN A 221 -13.29 -0.63 -14.34
CA GLN A 221 -12.38 -0.11 -15.36
C GLN A 221 -10.94 -0.46 -15.06
N GLU A 222 -10.08 -0.31 -16.06
CA GLU A 222 -8.65 -0.52 -15.86
C GLU A 222 -8.06 0.57 -15.00
N PRO A 223 -7.00 0.28 -14.23
CA PRO A 223 -6.39 1.30 -13.39
C PRO A 223 -5.77 2.43 -14.22
N LYS A 224 -5.83 3.62 -13.66
CA LYS A 224 -5.19 4.80 -14.22
C LYS A 224 -4.06 5.19 -13.28
N TYR A 225 -2.87 5.38 -13.81
CA TYR A 225 -1.72 5.77 -12.99
C TYR A 225 -1.42 7.24 -13.19
N ILE A 226 -1.08 7.93 -12.08
CA ILE A 226 -0.59 9.30 -12.13
C ILE A 226 0.77 9.28 -11.47
N ASN A 227 1.82 9.54 -12.25
CA ASN A 227 3.19 9.44 -11.76
C ASN A 227 3.59 10.70 -11.01
N TRP A 228 4.39 10.54 -9.96
CA TRP A 228 4.95 11.64 -9.19
C TRP A 228 5.84 12.48 -10.11
N PRO A 229 5.59 13.80 -10.20
CA PRO A 229 6.44 14.65 -11.05
C PRO A 229 7.78 14.88 -10.37
N UNK A 230 8.80 14.56 -10.87
CA UNK A 230 9.87 14.72 -10.19
C UNK A 230 10.92 14.92 -10.21
N UNK A 231 11.39 15.21 -9.88
CA UNK A 231 12.31 15.21 -10.05
C UNK A 231 13.17 15.12 -9.34
#